data_5f422eebf69d097b1045de1c140445db
#
_entry.id   5f422eebf69d097b1045de1c140445db
#
_cell.length_a   1.000
_cell.length_b   1.000
_cell.length_c   1.000
_cell.angle_alpha   90.00
_cell.angle_beta   90.00
_cell.angle_gamma   90.00
#
_symmetry.space_group_name_H-M   'P 1'
#
loop_
_entity.id
_entity.type
_entity.pdbx_description
1 polymer ?
#
loop_
_entity_poly.entity_id
_entity_poly.type
_entity_poly.pdbx_seq_one_letter_code
_entity_poly.pdbx_strand_id
1 'polypeptide(L)'
;LKDVALRMHNVDQSTLTLSKQGAGVVTAADIRTDHNVEIVNPDHVICHLTKDVSLNMRLKVERGLGYQPASSRRRPDEEARAIGRLMLDASFSPVRRVAFAVENARVEQRTNLDKLVLDIETNGTIDAEEAVRTAADILTDQLSVFGDFTQRQRGESKQAAAGVDPVLLRPIDDLELT
;
A
#
# COMPACT_ATOMS: atom_id res chain seq x y z
N LEU A 1 2.14 -21.26 -0.34
CA LEU A 1 1.78 -20.28 0.71
C LEU A 1 2.04 -18.83 0.29
N LYS A 2 3.08 -18.54 -0.51
CA LYS A 2 3.38 -17.16 -0.94
C LYS A 2 2.29 -16.51 -1.78
N ASP A 3 1.57 -17.31 -2.56
CA ASP A 3 0.55 -16.85 -3.50
C ASP A 3 -0.88 -16.90 -2.92
N VAL A 4 -1.02 -17.24 -1.62
CA VAL A 4 -2.29 -17.14 -0.93
C VAL A 4 -2.63 -15.67 -0.74
N ALA A 5 -3.71 -15.22 -1.37
CA ALA A 5 -4.16 -13.84 -1.29
C ALA A 5 -5.07 -13.65 -0.07
N LEU A 6 -4.62 -12.81 0.86
CA LEU A 6 -5.30 -12.53 2.12
C LEU A 6 -5.71 -11.06 2.17
N ARG A 7 -6.93 -10.81 2.65
CA ARG A 7 -7.42 -9.48 3.00
C ARG A 7 -7.58 -9.39 4.50
N MET A 8 -6.99 -8.38 5.12
CA MET A 8 -7.06 -8.17 6.57
C MET A 8 -7.86 -6.92 6.88
N HIS A 9 -8.79 -7.03 7.84
CA HIS A 9 -9.66 -5.95 8.28
C HIS A 9 -9.33 -5.57 9.73
N ASN A 10 -9.05 -4.30 9.97
CA ASN A 10 -8.88 -3.69 11.29
C ASN A 10 -7.82 -4.32 12.23
N VAL A 11 -6.94 -5.15 11.69
CA VAL A 11 -5.84 -5.76 12.46
C VAL A 11 -4.55 -5.71 11.65
N ASP A 12 -3.42 -5.51 12.32
CA ASP A 12 -2.11 -5.49 11.67
C ASP A 12 -1.45 -6.86 11.67
N GLN A 13 -1.91 -7.77 12.52
CA GLN A 13 -1.33 -9.08 12.70
C GLN A 13 -2.39 -10.08 13.16
N SER A 14 -2.37 -11.30 12.61
CA SER A 14 -3.21 -12.41 13.02
C SER A 14 -2.46 -13.73 12.93
N THR A 15 -2.96 -14.75 13.64
CA THR A 15 -2.44 -16.12 13.62
C THR A 15 -3.50 -17.06 13.13
N LEU A 16 -3.30 -17.63 11.94
CA LEU A 16 -4.18 -18.60 11.33
C LEU A 16 -3.67 -20.01 11.57
N THR A 17 -4.57 -20.99 11.50
CA THR A 17 -4.23 -22.40 11.64
C THR A 17 -4.68 -23.17 10.40
N LEU A 18 -3.80 -24.03 9.89
CA LEU A 18 -4.14 -24.99 8.85
C LEU A 18 -4.02 -26.39 9.46
N SER A 19 -5.08 -27.16 9.35
CA SER A 19 -5.11 -28.55 9.84
C SER A 19 -5.78 -29.43 8.79
N LYS A 20 -5.05 -30.42 8.30
CA LYS A 20 -5.54 -31.42 7.34
C LYS A 20 -5.08 -32.80 7.74
N GLN A 21 -5.95 -33.79 7.63
CA GLN A 21 -5.65 -35.18 7.90
C GLN A 21 -5.97 -36.04 6.67
N GLY A 22 -5.13 -37.02 6.42
CA GLY A 22 -5.30 -37.93 5.29
C GLY A 22 -4.56 -37.50 4.02
N ALA A 23 -4.42 -38.46 3.09
CA ALA A 23 -3.84 -38.17 1.76
C ALA A 23 -4.79 -37.32 0.94
N GLY A 24 -4.25 -36.34 0.21
CA GLY A 24 -5.06 -35.47 -0.64
C GLY A 24 -4.42 -34.11 -0.91
N VAL A 25 -5.18 -33.26 -1.56
CA VAL A 25 -4.78 -31.88 -1.86
C VAL A 25 -5.10 -30.98 -0.69
N VAL A 26 -4.15 -30.16 -0.28
CA VAL A 26 -4.32 -29.11 0.71
C VAL A 26 -4.46 -27.78 -0.03
N THR A 27 -5.57 -27.11 0.17
CA THR A 27 -5.87 -25.83 -0.46
C THR A 27 -5.91 -24.69 0.55
N ALA A 28 -5.99 -23.47 0.08
CA ALA A 28 -6.13 -22.30 0.95
C ALA A 28 -7.45 -22.34 1.75
N ALA A 29 -8.50 -23.00 1.26
CA ALA A 29 -9.75 -23.20 1.97
C ALA A 29 -9.60 -24.02 3.27
N ASP A 30 -8.55 -24.86 3.37
CA ASP A 30 -8.26 -25.64 4.58
C ASP A 30 -7.66 -24.79 5.73
N ILE A 31 -7.33 -23.50 5.46
CA ILE A 31 -6.87 -22.55 6.47
C ILE A 31 -8.07 -22.06 7.27
N ARG A 32 -8.05 -22.22 8.57
CA ARG A 32 -9.03 -21.62 9.47
C ARG A 32 -8.68 -20.15 9.68
N THR A 33 -9.54 -19.31 9.18
CA THR A 33 -9.42 -17.86 9.30
C THR A 33 -10.17 -17.33 10.50
N ASP A 34 -9.74 -16.19 10.98
CA ASP A 34 -10.43 -15.35 11.94
C ASP A 34 -11.42 -14.44 11.19
N HIS A 35 -12.41 -13.86 11.88
CA HIS A 35 -13.38 -12.92 11.29
C HIS A 35 -12.70 -11.66 10.70
N ASN A 36 -11.45 -11.38 11.08
CA ASN A 36 -10.66 -10.27 10.58
C ASN A 36 -9.82 -10.58 9.34
N VAL A 37 -9.80 -11.85 8.89
CA VAL A 37 -8.97 -12.29 7.76
C VAL A 37 -9.81 -13.07 6.78
N GLU A 38 -9.81 -12.63 5.53
CA GLU A 38 -10.49 -13.26 4.41
C GLU A 38 -9.49 -13.85 3.42
N ILE A 39 -9.75 -15.04 2.91
CA ILE A 39 -8.97 -15.67 1.84
C ILE A 39 -9.70 -15.40 0.52
N VAL A 40 -9.01 -14.70 -0.39
CA VAL A 40 -9.57 -14.31 -1.69
C VAL A 40 -9.50 -15.45 -2.71
N ASN A 41 -8.48 -16.30 -2.62
CA ASN A 41 -8.26 -17.44 -3.53
C ASN A 41 -8.31 -18.81 -2.82
N PRO A 42 -9.47 -19.28 -2.35
CA PRO A 42 -9.61 -20.49 -1.55
C PRO A 42 -9.16 -21.76 -2.29
N ASP A 43 -9.27 -21.78 -3.61
CA ASP A 43 -8.92 -22.93 -4.45
C ASP A 43 -7.40 -23.07 -4.68
N HIS A 44 -6.60 -22.11 -4.21
CA HIS A 44 -5.16 -22.16 -4.39
C HIS A 44 -4.54 -23.36 -3.67
N VAL A 45 -3.85 -24.22 -4.44
CA VAL A 45 -3.20 -25.43 -3.91
C VAL A 45 -1.93 -25.08 -3.16
N ILE A 46 -1.87 -25.46 -1.89
CA ILE A 46 -0.69 -25.24 -1.02
C ILE A 46 0.29 -26.40 -1.12
N CYS A 47 -0.20 -27.63 -0.98
CA CYS A 47 0.60 -28.84 -1.11
C CYS A 47 -0.26 -30.08 -1.37
N HIS A 48 0.40 -31.19 -1.69
CA HIS A 48 -0.21 -32.50 -1.84
C HIS A 48 0.31 -33.45 -0.75
N LEU A 49 -0.58 -34.05 0.00
CA LEU A 49 -0.26 -35.10 0.97
C LEU A 49 -0.35 -36.45 0.27
N THR A 50 0.78 -37.14 0.13
CA THR A 50 0.87 -38.43 -0.58
C THR A 50 0.62 -39.62 0.34
N LYS A 51 0.66 -39.41 1.64
CA LYS A 51 0.43 -40.43 2.66
C LYS A 51 -0.64 -39.98 3.64
N ASP A 52 -1.20 -40.91 4.37
CA ASP A 52 -2.13 -40.63 5.46
C ASP A 52 -1.35 -40.08 6.66
N VAL A 53 -1.13 -38.79 6.65
CA VAL A 53 -0.45 -38.01 7.70
C VAL A 53 -1.29 -36.82 8.11
N SER A 54 -1.15 -36.38 9.35
CA SER A 54 -1.76 -35.12 9.80
C SER A 54 -0.79 -33.96 9.57
N LEU A 55 -1.23 -32.95 8.82
CA LEU A 55 -0.53 -31.70 8.63
C LEU A 55 -1.16 -30.64 9.53
N ASN A 56 -0.35 -30.11 10.46
CA ASN A 56 -0.76 -29.00 11.31
C ASN A 56 0.26 -27.87 11.17
N MET A 57 -0.23 -26.71 10.75
CA MET A 57 0.60 -25.50 10.60
C MET A 57 -0.04 -24.33 11.32
N ARG A 58 0.78 -23.48 11.91
CA ARG A 58 0.38 -22.19 12.44
C ARG A 58 1.01 -21.12 11.57
N LEU A 59 0.17 -20.27 10.99
CA LEU A 59 0.53 -19.26 10.02
C LEU A 59 0.41 -17.89 10.67
N LYS A 60 1.53 -17.20 10.86
CA LYS A 60 1.52 -15.80 11.28
C LYS A 60 1.43 -14.93 10.04
N VAL A 61 0.39 -14.12 9.98
CA VAL A 61 0.15 -13.16 8.92
C VAL A 61 0.27 -11.74 9.47
N GLU A 62 0.88 -10.86 8.68
CA GLU A 62 1.14 -9.48 9.06
C GLU A 62 0.76 -8.58 7.88
N ARG A 63 0.37 -7.35 8.19
CA ARG A 63 0.16 -6.28 7.21
C ARG A 63 1.49 -5.55 7.01
N GLY A 64 1.80 -5.16 5.78
CA GLY A 64 3.05 -4.49 5.47
C GLY A 64 3.01 -3.77 4.14
N LEU A 65 4.15 -3.23 3.72
CA LEU A 65 4.33 -2.48 2.47
C LEU A 65 5.45 -3.09 1.64
N GLY A 66 5.24 -3.14 0.33
CA GLY A 66 6.23 -3.54 -0.65
C GLY A 66 6.63 -5.01 -0.54
N TYR A 67 7.89 -5.32 -0.81
CA TYR A 67 8.46 -6.65 -0.73
C TYR A 67 9.45 -6.74 0.43
N GLN A 68 9.29 -7.74 1.29
CA GLN A 68 10.17 -8.00 2.42
C GLN A 68 10.73 -9.41 2.36
N PRO A 69 12.03 -9.58 2.05
CA PRO A 69 12.67 -10.88 2.07
C PRO A 69 12.78 -11.43 3.50
N ALA A 70 12.73 -12.75 3.62
CA ALA A 70 12.85 -13.43 4.91
C ALA A 70 14.14 -13.08 5.66
N SER A 71 15.22 -12.77 4.91
CA SER A 71 16.52 -12.39 5.47
C SER A 71 16.49 -11.04 6.20
N SER A 72 15.73 -10.06 5.72
CA SER A 72 15.65 -8.73 6.31
C SER A 72 14.82 -8.70 7.59
N ARG A 73 13.94 -9.69 7.78
CA ARG A 73 13.09 -9.83 8.98
C ARG A 73 13.75 -10.62 10.12
N ARG A 74 14.98 -11.06 9.93
CA ARG A 74 15.77 -11.70 11.00
C ARG A 74 16.15 -10.66 12.05
N ARG A 75 15.67 -10.84 13.27
CA ARG A 75 16.19 -10.10 14.42
C ARG A 75 17.44 -10.81 14.95
N PRO A 76 18.50 -10.08 15.28
CA PRO A 76 19.74 -10.66 15.82
C PRO A 76 19.50 -11.50 17.08
N ASP A 77 18.51 -11.13 17.89
CA ASP A 77 18.17 -11.82 19.15
C ASP A 77 17.37 -13.12 18.97
N GLU A 78 16.98 -13.48 17.75
CA GLU A 78 16.27 -14.74 17.44
C GLU A 78 17.23 -15.92 17.14
N GLU A 79 18.40 -15.97 17.74
CA GLU A 79 19.34 -17.12 17.60
C GLU A 79 18.74 -18.43 18.12
N ALA A 80 17.81 -18.39 19.05
CA ALA A 80 17.03 -19.55 19.49
C ALA A 80 15.79 -19.77 18.61
N ARG A 81 16.00 -20.18 17.34
CA ARG A 81 14.87 -20.58 16.48
C ARG A 81 14.13 -21.75 17.09
N ALA A 82 12.85 -21.58 17.35
CA ALA A 82 11.99 -22.73 17.60
C ALA A 82 12.10 -23.68 16.39
N ILE A 83 12.51 -24.92 16.65
CA ILE A 83 12.59 -25.95 15.61
C ILE A 83 11.25 -26.02 14.88
N GLY A 84 11.27 -25.99 13.54
CA GLY A 84 10.06 -26.02 12.73
C GLY A 84 9.47 -24.67 12.32
N ARG A 85 10.07 -23.54 12.73
CA ARG A 85 9.65 -22.21 12.24
C ARG A 85 10.29 -21.91 10.89
N LEU A 86 9.47 -21.64 9.88
CA LEU A 86 9.87 -21.24 8.53
C LEU A 86 9.50 -19.78 8.28
N MET A 87 10.50 -18.99 7.90
CA MET A 87 10.30 -17.61 7.48
C MET A 87 10.13 -17.57 5.96
N LEU A 88 9.06 -16.95 5.50
CA LEU A 88 8.78 -16.77 4.08
C LEU A 88 9.03 -15.32 3.68
N ASP A 89 9.47 -15.12 2.43
CA ASP A 89 9.43 -13.78 1.84
C ASP A 89 7.96 -13.34 1.74
N ALA A 90 7.70 -12.08 1.97
CA ALA A 90 6.37 -11.51 1.87
C ALA A 90 6.32 -10.44 0.78
N SER A 91 5.38 -10.57 -0.13
CA SER A 91 4.97 -9.51 -1.05
C SER A 91 3.64 -8.95 -0.56
N PHE A 92 3.65 -7.71 -0.11
CA PHE A 92 2.46 -7.04 0.40
C PHE A 92 1.72 -6.25 -0.67
N SER A 93 2.32 -6.12 -1.87
CA SER A 93 1.67 -5.42 -2.98
C SER A 93 0.48 -6.24 -3.51
N PRO A 94 -0.71 -5.64 -3.59
CA PRO A 94 -1.85 -6.28 -4.23
C PRO A 94 -1.76 -6.26 -5.77
N VAL A 95 -0.89 -5.42 -6.32
CA VAL A 95 -0.71 -5.26 -7.77
C VAL A 95 0.40 -6.20 -8.24
N ARG A 96 0.10 -7.06 -9.21
CA ARG A 96 1.04 -8.01 -9.81
C ARG A 96 1.76 -7.43 -11.01
N ARG A 97 1.01 -6.74 -11.87
CA ARG A 97 1.53 -6.17 -13.12
C ARG A 97 0.83 -4.87 -13.45
N VAL A 98 1.60 -3.91 -13.92
CA VAL A 98 1.09 -2.67 -14.50
C VAL A 98 1.77 -2.46 -15.84
N ALA A 99 0.97 -2.22 -16.87
CA ALA A 99 1.45 -1.74 -18.15
C ALA A 99 0.70 -0.45 -18.50
N PHE A 100 1.36 0.45 -19.21
CA PHE A 100 0.73 1.66 -19.69
C PHE A 100 1.07 1.91 -21.16
N ALA A 101 0.15 2.56 -21.85
CA ALA A 101 0.35 3.06 -23.20
C ALA A 101 -0.23 4.49 -23.28
N VAL A 102 0.45 5.33 -24.04
CA VAL A 102 -0.04 6.69 -24.36
C VAL A 102 -0.42 6.70 -25.82
N GLU A 103 -1.67 7.02 -26.10
CA GLU A 103 -2.24 7.10 -27.44
C GLU A 103 -2.64 8.53 -27.72
N ASN A 104 -2.51 8.95 -29.00
CA ASN A 104 -3.05 10.24 -29.41
C ASN A 104 -4.58 10.21 -29.35
N ALA A 105 -5.17 11.21 -28.74
CA ALA A 105 -6.61 11.36 -28.67
C ALA A 105 -7.06 12.62 -29.40
N ARG A 106 -8.21 12.50 -30.08
CA ARG A 106 -8.88 13.64 -30.71
C ARG A 106 -10.21 13.88 -30.03
N VAL A 107 -10.37 15.09 -29.50
CA VAL A 107 -11.66 15.54 -28.96
C VAL A 107 -12.08 16.76 -29.79
N GLU A 108 -13.12 16.59 -30.60
CA GLU A 108 -13.62 17.59 -31.57
C GLU A 108 -12.50 18.08 -32.50
N GLN A 109 -12.10 19.35 -32.38
CA GLN A 109 -11.04 19.97 -33.20
C GLN A 109 -9.66 19.92 -32.55
N ARG A 110 -9.57 19.44 -31.32
CA ARG A 110 -8.29 19.30 -30.62
C ARG A 110 -7.68 17.94 -30.94
N THR A 111 -6.51 17.95 -31.56
CA THR A 111 -5.76 16.75 -31.96
C THR A 111 -4.49 16.53 -31.13
N ASN A 112 -4.21 17.46 -30.20
CA ASN A 112 -3.01 17.46 -29.36
C ASN A 112 -3.28 16.98 -27.93
N LEU A 113 -4.18 16.01 -27.79
CA LEU A 113 -4.52 15.39 -26.51
C LEU A 113 -3.93 13.99 -26.46
N ASP A 114 -3.49 13.60 -25.28
CA ASP A 114 -3.01 12.26 -25.00
C ASP A 114 -4.08 11.48 -24.22
N LYS A 115 -4.21 10.21 -24.55
CA LYS A 115 -5.04 9.23 -23.85
C LYS A 115 -4.11 8.25 -23.16
N LEU A 116 -4.17 8.20 -21.85
CA LEU A 116 -3.46 7.21 -21.05
C LEU A 116 -4.32 5.94 -20.92
N VAL A 117 -3.75 4.82 -21.34
CA VAL A 117 -4.32 3.48 -21.15
C VAL A 117 -3.48 2.76 -20.10
N LEU A 118 -4.12 2.32 -19.03
CA LEU A 118 -3.50 1.53 -17.96
C LEU A 118 -4.06 0.11 -17.98
N ASP A 119 -3.18 -0.89 -18.01
CA ASP A 119 -3.49 -2.30 -17.87
C ASP A 119 -2.94 -2.77 -16.52
N ILE A 120 -3.84 -3.11 -15.59
CA ILE A 120 -3.50 -3.40 -14.20
C ILE A 120 -4.01 -4.79 -13.84
N GLU A 121 -3.10 -5.66 -13.42
CA GLU A 121 -3.40 -6.99 -12.90
C GLU A 121 -3.20 -7.01 -11.39
N THR A 122 -4.26 -7.33 -10.64
CA THR A 122 -4.24 -7.46 -9.19
C THR A 122 -4.26 -8.92 -8.76
N ASN A 123 -4.02 -9.17 -7.48
CA ASN A 123 -4.16 -10.51 -6.89
C ASN A 123 -5.61 -10.81 -6.41
N GLY A 124 -6.57 -9.93 -6.72
CA GLY A 124 -7.97 -10.04 -6.32
C GLY A 124 -8.32 -9.45 -4.94
N THR A 125 -7.31 -9.00 -4.17
CA THR A 125 -7.58 -8.38 -2.85
C THR A 125 -8.08 -6.95 -2.95
N ILE A 126 -7.82 -6.28 -4.06
CA ILE A 126 -8.26 -4.91 -4.36
C ILE A 126 -8.72 -4.83 -5.81
N ASP A 127 -9.67 -3.97 -6.09
CA ASP A 127 -10.07 -3.63 -7.45
C ASP A 127 -9.02 -2.72 -8.12
N ALA A 128 -8.88 -2.83 -9.46
CA ALA A 128 -7.88 -2.07 -10.21
C ALA A 128 -8.11 -0.54 -10.11
N GLU A 129 -9.37 -0.10 -10.14
CA GLU A 129 -9.72 1.31 -10.00
C GLU A 129 -9.37 1.85 -8.62
N GLU A 130 -9.68 1.09 -7.56
CA GLU A 130 -9.34 1.43 -6.18
C GLU A 130 -7.82 1.46 -5.97
N ALA A 131 -7.08 0.56 -6.61
CA ALA A 131 -5.62 0.56 -6.56
C ALA A 131 -5.02 1.86 -7.14
N VAL A 132 -5.57 2.36 -8.26
CA VAL A 132 -5.13 3.64 -8.85
C VAL A 132 -5.46 4.81 -7.94
N ARG A 133 -6.66 4.86 -7.37
CA ARG A 133 -7.06 5.92 -6.43
C ARG A 133 -6.15 5.95 -5.21
N THR A 134 -5.92 4.80 -4.59
CA THR A 134 -5.01 4.69 -3.42
C THR A 134 -3.60 5.12 -3.77
N ALA A 135 -3.09 4.76 -4.95
CA ALA A 135 -1.78 5.19 -5.41
C ALA A 135 -1.69 6.72 -5.60
N ALA A 136 -2.76 7.33 -6.14
CA ALA A 136 -2.85 8.77 -6.31
C ALA A 136 -2.89 9.51 -4.96
N ASP A 137 -3.63 8.97 -3.98
CA ASP A 137 -3.70 9.52 -2.63
C ASP A 137 -2.32 9.47 -1.95
N ILE A 138 -1.61 8.33 -2.04
CA ILE A 138 -0.25 8.19 -1.51
C ILE A 138 0.69 9.21 -2.14
N LEU A 139 0.64 9.39 -3.47
CA LEU A 139 1.48 10.39 -4.16
C LEU A 139 1.14 11.80 -3.72
N THR A 140 -0.14 12.13 -3.56
CA THR A 140 -0.59 13.43 -3.09
C THR A 140 -0.06 13.73 -1.70
N ASP A 141 -0.17 12.76 -0.78
CA ASP A 141 0.36 12.88 0.58
C ASP A 141 1.88 13.06 0.59
N GLN A 142 2.61 12.32 -0.24
CA GLN A 142 4.06 12.48 -0.37
C GLN A 142 4.46 13.86 -0.90
N LEU A 143 3.68 14.41 -1.84
CA LEU A 143 3.93 15.72 -2.44
C LEU A 143 3.46 16.88 -1.55
N SER A 144 2.52 16.64 -0.64
CA SER A 144 1.98 17.67 0.28
C SER A 144 3.08 18.31 1.12
N VAL A 145 4.11 17.53 1.50
CA VAL A 145 5.28 18.01 2.25
C VAL A 145 5.98 19.15 1.49
N PHE A 146 6.06 19.09 0.16
CA PHE A 146 6.64 20.17 -0.66
C PHE A 146 5.67 21.35 -0.82
N GLY A 147 4.37 21.11 -0.80
CA GLY A 147 3.34 22.16 -0.85
C GLY A 147 3.35 23.05 0.39
N ASP A 148 3.56 22.48 1.55
CA ASP A 148 3.59 23.21 2.82
C ASP A 148 4.75 24.22 2.91
N PHE A 149 5.89 23.95 2.28
CA PHE A 149 6.98 24.92 2.17
C PHE A 149 6.56 26.18 1.40
N THR A 150 5.76 26.03 0.37
CA THR A 150 5.29 27.17 -0.44
C THR A 150 4.24 27.99 0.31
N GLN A 151 3.39 27.37 1.12
CA GLN A 151 2.41 28.07 1.95
C GLN A 151 3.06 28.80 3.13
N ARG A 152 4.08 28.23 3.77
CA ARG A 152 4.83 28.90 4.83
C ARG A 152 5.52 30.16 4.35
N GLN A 153 6.18 30.12 3.19
CA GLN A 153 6.80 31.32 2.61
C GLN A 153 5.76 32.40 2.24
N ARG A 154 4.56 32.00 1.74
CA ARG A 154 3.48 32.95 1.47
C ARG A 154 2.83 33.50 2.74
N GLY A 155 2.75 32.73 3.80
CA GLY A 155 2.24 33.15 5.10
C GLY A 155 3.17 34.13 5.80
N GLU A 156 4.48 33.86 5.77
CA GLU A 156 5.49 34.74 6.34
C GLU A 156 5.62 36.06 5.56
N SER A 157 5.51 36.02 4.24
CA SER A 157 5.52 37.26 3.43
C SER A 157 4.26 38.11 3.64
N LYS A 158 3.09 37.49 3.89
CA LYS A 158 1.87 38.23 4.24
C LYS A 158 1.89 38.79 5.67
N GLN A 159 2.49 38.08 6.62
CA GLN A 159 2.66 38.60 7.99
C GLN A 159 3.71 39.69 8.05
N ALA A 160 4.79 39.59 7.28
CA ALA A 160 5.78 40.67 7.16
C ALA A 160 5.19 41.95 6.52
N ALA A 161 4.25 41.79 5.57
CA ALA A 161 3.54 42.93 4.96
C ALA A 161 2.43 43.50 5.87
N ALA A 162 1.87 42.69 6.80
CA ALA A 162 0.86 43.16 7.76
C ALA A 162 1.44 43.88 8.98
N GLY A 163 2.77 43.82 9.15
CA GLY A 163 3.49 44.49 10.24
C GLY A 163 4.01 45.87 9.92
N VAL A 164 3.80 46.38 8.70
CA VAL A 164 4.19 47.73 8.33
C VAL A 164 3.07 48.70 8.75
N ASP A 165 3.43 49.64 9.63
CA ASP A 165 2.50 50.69 10.10
C ASP A 165 1.89 51.39 8.87
N PRO A 166 0.53 51.48 8.79
CA PRO A 166 -0.13 52.13 7.66
C PRO A 166 0.31 53.61 7.45
N VAL A 167 0.91 54.25 8.43
CA VAL A 167 1.48 55.58 8.34
C VAL A 167 2.73 55.60 7.44
N LEU A 168 3.50 54.54 7.38
CA LEU A 168 4.70 54.41 6.54
C LEU A 168 4.39 54.16 5.04
N LEU A 169 3.14 53.84 4.73
CA LEU A 169 2.68 53.62 3.35
C LEU A 169 2.04 54.87 2.73
N ARG A 170 1.98 56.01 3.45
CA ARG A 170 1.46 57.26 2.90
C ARG A 170 2.51 57.94 2.08
N PRO A 171 2.14 58.59 0.94
CA PRO A 171 3.05 59.46 0.20
C PRO A 171 3.56 60.58 1.12
N ILE A 172 4.80 60.98 0.92
CA ILE A 172 5.49 61.99 1.75
C ILE A 172 4.74 63.34 1.79
N ASP A 173 3.98 63.62 0.75
CA ASP A 173 3.18 64.83 0.61
C ASP A 173 1.97 64.94 1.58
N ASP A 174 1.56 63.78 2.16
CA ASP A 174 0.45 63.69 3.13
C ASP A 174 0.93 63.66 4.60
N LEU A 175 2.24 63.72 4.85
CA LEU A 175 2.81 63.81 6.17
C LEU A 175 2.97 65.29 6.54
N GLU A 176 2.03 65.82 7.35
CA GLU A 176 2.18 67.13 7.96
C GLU A 176 3.37 67.09 8.93
N LEU A 177 4.53 67.52 8.45
CA LEU A 177 5.72 67.78 9.25
C LEU A 177 5.64 69.23 9.76
N THR A 178 5.13 69.38 11.01
CA THR A 178 5.27 70.64 11.79
C THR A 178 6.60 70.66 12.50
#